data_3253b47023d7cab3438f301303884c49
#
_entry.id   3253b47023d7cab3438f301303884c49
#
_cell.length_a   1.000
_cell.length_b   1.000
_cell.length_c   1.000
_cell.angle_alpha   90.00
_cell.angle_beta   90.00
_cell.angle_gamma   90.00
#
_symmetry.space_group_name_H-M   'P 1'
#
loop_
_entity.id
_entity.type
_entity.pdbx_description
1 polymer ?
#
loop_
_entity_poly.entity_id
_entity_poly.type
_entity_poly.pdbx_seq_one_letter_code
_entity_poly.pdbx_strand_id
1 'polypeptide(L)'
;LTPMERPWQYLRKLQAEFDLSKLKFTEDFYDPEMNGDAPEQKTDWKVYFDGSFWGHHGRERAGREMPVQKWFSWAGRDWFVPSVYVCSKGIVVDFCMRAEASALRGFMEKWGIDPESDESIDFSRDEREQMEREHPLSLGFTPSLTLNGAKLRTSHGCGVIFLPEQPGFCADAEPAMAHYGLDRAYGWSIRRAAFPFVTKRAPKLK
;
A
#
# COMPACT_ATOMS: atom_id res chain seq x y z
N LEU A 1 21.76 -13.87 -16.43
CA LEU A 1 21.21 -12.78 -15.61
C LEU A 1 20.02 -13.36 -14.84
N THR A 2 20.24 -13.78 -13.60
CA THR A 2 19.23 -14.26 -12.67
C THR A 2 18.35 -13.07 -12.27
N PRO A 3 17.00 -13.21 -12.19
CA PRO A 3 16.13 -12.15 -11.67
C PRO A 3 16.52 -11.89 -10.22
N MET A 4 16.78 -10.64 -9.88
CA MET A 4 16.98 -10.20 -8.50
C MET A 4 15.77 -10.63 -7.68
N GLU A 5 15.94 -11.59 -6.79
CA GLU A 5 14.91 -11.97 -5.81
C GLU A 5 14.59 -10.77 -4.93
N ARG A 6 13.33 -10.42 -4.89
CA ARG A 6 12.85 -9.19 -4.24
C ARG A 6 12.99 -9.31 -2.72
N PRO A 7 13.48 -8.27 -1.99
CA PRO A 7 13.90 -8.34 -0.58
C PRO A 7 12.81 -8.69 0.43
N TRP A 8 11.53 -8.61 0.09
CA TRP A 8 10.39 -8.79 1.02
C TRP A 8 10.07 -10.23 1.43
N GLN A 9 10.79 -11.22 0.96
CA GLN A 9 10.49 -12.62 1.30
C GLN A 9 10.89 -13.03 2.73
N TYR A 10 11.67 -12.19 3.43
CA TYR A 10 12.25 -12.53 4.73
C TYR A 10 11.66 -11.81 5.95
N LEU A 11 10.64 -10.96 5.78
CA LEU A 11 10.05 -10.22 6.88
C LEU A 11 9.26 -11.14 7.82
N ARG A 12 9.55 -11.08 9.14
CA ARG A 12 8.76 -11.76 10.17
C ARG A 12 7.30 -11.36 10.03
N LYS A 13 6.43 -12.36 9.84
CA LYS A 13 5.00 -12.20 9.70
C LYS A 13 4.40 -11.70 11.02
N LEU A 14 4.15 -10.42 11.12
CA LEU A 14 3.21 -9.87 12.10
C LEU A 14 1.80 -10.05 11.52
N GLN A 15 0.88 -10.56 12.33
CA GLN A 15 -0.53 -10.68 11.92
C GLN A 15 -1.29 -9.45 12.39
N ALA A 16 -1.79 -8.68 11.44
CA ALA A 16 -2.79 -7.65 11.70
C ALA A 16 -4.17 -8.17 11.30
N GLU A 17 -5.12 -8.09 12.20
CA GLU A 17 -6.53 -8.36 11.89
C GLU A 17 -7.22 -7.03 11.64
N PHE A 18 -7.71 -6.86 10.40
CA PHE A 18 -8.51 -5.72 10.01
C PHE A 18 -9.96 -6.16 9.85
N ASP A 19 -10.83 -5.66 10.73
CA ASP A 19 -12.25 -6.01 10.75
C ASP A 19 -13.06 -4.89 10.10
N LEU A 20 -13.45 -5.09 8.85
CA LEU A 20 -14.28 -4.15 8.09
C LEU A 20 -15.69 -3.98 8.69
N SER A 21 -16.18 -4.93 9.50
CA SER A 21 -17.52 -4.79 10.13
C SER A 21 -17.55 -3.66 11.17
N LYS A 22 -16.38 -3.23 11.64
CA LYS A 22 -16.23 -2.07 12.55
C LYS A 22 -16.13 -0.74 11.82
N LEU A 23 -16.00 -0.75 10.50
CA LEU A 23 -16.04 0.45 9.67
C LEU A 23 -17.51 0.76 9.39
N LYS A 24 -18.04 1.81 10.01
CA LYS A 24 -19.33 2.36 9.61
C LYS A 24 -19.11 3.07 8.27
N PHE A 25 -19.62 2.51 7.21
CA PHE A 25 -19.77 3.21 5.95
C PHE A 25 -20.93 4.20 6.14
N THR A 26 -20.61 5.44 6.45
CA THR A 26 -21.62 6.52 6.43
C THR A 26 -21.77 6.96 4.98
N GLU A 27 -22.98 6.83 4.44
CA GLU A 27 -23.35 7.36 3.11
C GLU A 27 -23.35 8.90 3.05
N ASP A 28 -23.05 9.57 4.17
CA ASP A 28 -23.26 11.00 4.37
C ASP A 28 -21.96 11.83 4.41
N PHE A 29 -21.08 11.69 3.43
CA PHE A 29 -20.00 12.67 3.27
C PHE A 29 -19.68 12.94 1.80
N TYR A 30 -20.66 13.45 1.09
CA TYR A 30 -20.43 14.23 -0.11
C TYR A 30 -20.83 15.67 0.19
N ASP A 31 -19.89 16.50 0.58
CA ASP A 31 -20.05 17.95 0.63
C ASP A 31 -19.42 18.55 -0.64
N PRO A 32 -20.24 19.02 -1.59
CA PRO A 32 -19.75 19.56 -2.85
C PRO A 32 -19.12 20.96 -2.74
N GLU A 33 -19.12 21.59 -1.58
CA GLU A 33 -18.70 23.01 -1.43
C GLU A 33 -17.25 23.19 -0.94
N MET A 34 -16.48 22.13 -0.68
CA MET A 34 -15.08 22.25 -0.22
C MET A 34 -14.01 22.08 -1.30
N ASN A 35 -14.36 21.99 -2.56
CA ASN A 35 -13.39 21.91 -3.65
C ASN A 35 -13.28 23.24 -4.39
N GLY A 36 -12.38 24.11 -3.90
CA GLY A 36 -11.81 25.17 -4.71
C GLY A 36 -10.96 24.60 -5.85
N ASP A 37 -11.26 25.03 -7.06
CA ASP A 37 -10.67 24.75 -8.35
C ASP A 37 -9.17 24.37 -8.38
N ALA A 38 -8.89 23.06 -8.37
CA ALA A 38 -7.72 22.52 -9.04
C ALA A 38 -8.23 21.63 -10.18
N PRO A 39 -7.66 21.67 -11.41
CA PRO A 39 -8.12 20.83 -12.49
C PRO A 39 -7.88 19.38 -12.10
N GLU A 40 -8.97 18.64 -11.86
CA GLU A 40 -8.94 17.18 -11.69
C GLU A 40 -8.35 16.54 -12.95
N GLN A 41 -7.07 16.29 -12.96
CA GLN A 41 -6.53 15.22 -13.80
C GLN A 41 -7.11 13.92 -13.22
N LYS A 42 -8.26 13.50 -13.72
CA LYS A 42 -8.79 12.15 -13.52
C LYS A 42 -7.77 11.16 -14.08
N THR A 43 -6.83 10.77 -13.26
CA THR A 43 -6.00 9.60 -13.55
C THR A 43 -6.96 8.43 -13.70
N ASP A 44 -6.83 7.68 -14.81
CA ASP A 44 -7.67 6.49 -15.09
C ASP A 44 -7.26 5.36 -14.12
N TRP A 45 -7.42 5.62 -12.81
CA TRP A 45 -7.05 4.70 -11.75
C TRP A 45 -8.00 3.51 -11.72
N LYS A 46 -7.45 2.34 -11.99
CA LYS A 46 -8.21 1.08 -12.01
C LYS A 46 -7.49 0.02 -11.20
N VAL A 47 -8.21 -0.60 -10.29
CA VAL A 47 -7.70 -1.70 -9.47
C VAL A 47 -8.40 -3.00 -9.88
N TYR A 48 -7.61 -4.03 -10.12
CA TYR A 48 -8.08 -5.36 -10.53
C TYR A 48 -7.69 -6.39 -9.46
N PHE A 49 -8.47 -7.45 -9.32
CA PHE A 49 -8.20 -8.47 -8.32
C PHE A 49 -6.83 -9.13 -8.53
N ASP A 50 -6.52 -9.54 -9.76
CA ASP A 50 -5.23 -10.12 -10.15
C ASP A 50 -4.24 -9.07 -10.68
N GLY A 51 -4.48 -7.78 -10.42
CA GLY A 51 -3.65 -6.67 -10.87
C GLY A 51 -2.57 -6.26 -9.89
N SER A 52 -1.65 -5.44 -10.37
CA SER A 52 -0.58 -4.82 -9.59
C SER A 52 -0.56 -3.30 -9.82
N PHE A 53 0.40 -2.60 -9.18
CA PHE A 53 0.64 -1.17 -9.47
C PHE A 53 1.21 -0.94 -10.89
N TRP A 54 1.78 -1.97 -11.51
CA TRP A 54 2.39 -1.91 -12.85
C TRP A 54 1.45 -2.32 -13.97
N GLY A 55 0.22 -2.67 -13.65
CA GLY A 55 -0.80 -3.01 -14.63
C GLY A 55 -1.56 -4.31 -14.37
N HIS A 56 -2.38 -4.66 -15.34
CA HIS A 56 -3.22 -5.84 -15.34
C HIS A 56 -3.20 -6.51 -16.71
N HIS A 57 -3.02 -7.82 -16.73
CA HIS A 57 -3.01 -8.65 -17.94
C HIS A 57 -4.23 -9.58 -17.95
N GLY A 58 -5.39 -9.07 -18.31
CA GLY A 58 -6.60 -9.90 -18.35
C GLY A 58 -7.82 -9.16 -18.87
N ARG A 59 -8.94 -9.91 -18.98
CA ARG A 59 -10.26 -9.38 -19.39
C ARG A 59 -11.17 -9.07 -18.19
N GLU A 60 -10.62 -9.00 -17.01
CA GLU A 60 -11.35 -8.74 -15.77
C GLU A 60 -11.83 -7.28 -15.73
N ARG A 61 -12.96 -7.05 -15.10
CA ARG A 61 -13.44 -5.69 -14.85
C ARG A 61 -12.73 -5.12 -13.63
N ALA A 62 -12.41 -3.84 -13.66
CA ALA A 62 -11.89 -3.13 -12.51
C ALA A 62 -12.87 -3.22 -11.33
N GLY A 63 -12.33 -3.29 -10.14
CA GLY A 63 -13.10 -3.25 -8.90
C GLY A 63 -13.81 -1.92 -8.73
N ARG A 64 -14.99 -1.97 -8.10
CA ARG A 64 -15.69 -0.76 -7.66
C ARG A 64 -14.98 -0.23 -6.42
N GLU A 65 -14.49 0.97 -6.50
CA GLU A 65 -13.89 1.67 -5.37
C GLU A 65 -14.95 2.03 -4.32
N MET A 66 -14.59 1.85 -3.06
CA MET A 66 -15.37 2.28 -1.89
C MET A 66 -14.42 3.03 -0.96
N PRO A 67 -14.55 4.36 -0.86
CA PRO A 67 -13.71 5.17 0.03
C PRO A 67 -13.87 4.74 1.48
N VAL A 68 -12.75 4.61 2.20
CA VAL A 68 -12.69 4.24 3.63
C VAL A 68 -12.09 5.37 4.44
N GLN A 69 -11.05 6.00 3.94
CA GLN A 69 -10.37 7.17 4.51
C GLN A 69 -10.01 6.98 6.00
N LYS A 70 -9.47 5.79 6.36
CA LYS A 70 -9.24 5.44 7.77
C LYS A 70 -7.77 5.49 8.14
N TRP A 71 -7.46 6.30 9.15
CA TRP A 71 -6.16 6.35 9.81
C TRP A 71 -6.14 5.50 11.08
N PHE A 72 -5.02 4.86 11.36
CA PHE A 72 -4.76 4.14 12.59
C PHE A 72 -3.25 4.02 12.84
N SER A 73 -2.86 3.77 14.08
CA SER A 73 -1.46 3.49 14.44
C SER A 73 -1.34 2.02 14.82
N TRP A 74 -0.33 1.35 14.24
CA TRP A 74 -0.04 -0.05 14.54
C TRP A 74 1.45 -0.33 14.38
N ALA A 75 2.02 -1.13 15.29
CA ALA A 75 3.44 -1.48 15.34
C ALA A 75 4.37 -0.25 15.32
N GLY A 76 3.97 0.83 15.99
CA GLY A 76 4.73 2.07 16.06
C GLY A 76 4.80 2.85 14.75
N ARG A 77 3.88 2.59 13.82
CA ARG A 77 3.77 3.24 12.51
C ARG A 77 2.36 3.80 12.31
N ASP A 78 2.26 4.85 11.51
CA ASP A 78 0.98 5.42 11.09
C ASP A 78 0.56 4.80 9.75
N TRP A 79 -0.70 4.38 9.72
CA TRP A 79 -1.31 3.70 8.60
C TRP A 79 -2.54 4.44 8.11
N PHE A 80 -2.75 4.39 6.82
CA PHE A 80 -3.91 4.91 6.15
C PHE A 80 -4.49 3.88 5.20
N VAL A 81 -5.79 3.62 5.28
CA VAL A 81 -6.53 2.83 4.31
C VAL A 81 -7.44 3.79 3.54
N PRO A 82 -7.05 4.18 2.32
CA PRO A 82 -7.83 5.13 1.53
C PRO A 82 -9.13 4.55 1.03
N SER A 83 -9.08 3.36 0.46
CA SER A 83 -10.22 2.73 -0.22
C SER A 83 -10.14 1.21 -0.17
N VAL A 84 -11.29 0.60 -0.39
CA VAL A 84 -11.48 -0.84 -0.62
C VAL A 84 -12.08 -1.03 -2.01
N TYR A 85 -11.60 -2.00 -2.76
CA TYR A 85 -12.07 -2.29 -4.12
C TYR A 85 -12.83 -3.62 -4.16
N VAL A 86 -14.11 -3.56 -4.52
CA VAL A 86 -14.94 -4.76 -4.67
C VAL A 86 -14.83 -5.27 -6.09
N CYS A 87 -14.10 -6.35 -6.27
CA CYS A 87 -13.88 -7.03 -7.55
C CYS A 87 -14.80 -8.24 -7.72
N SER A 88 -14.83 -8.82 -8.91
CA SER A 88 -15.65 -10.03 -9.19
C SER A 88 -15.24 -11.25 -8.38
N LYS A 89 -13.95 -11.41 -8.09
CA LYS A 89 -13.34 -12.56 -7.41
C LYS A 89 -13.09 -12.36 -5.91
N GLY A 90 -13.09 -11.11 -5.45
CA GLY A 90 -12.70 -10.79 -4.08
C GLY A 90 -12.65 -9.31 -3.80
N ILE A 91 -12.00 -8.97 -2.72
CA ILE A 91 -11.77 -7.60 -2.27
C ILE A 91 -10.28 -7.30 -2.39
N VAL A 92 -9.96 -6.10 -2.84
CA VAL A 92 -8.59 -5.57 -2.83
C VAL A 92 -8.55 -4.37 -1.89
N VAL A 93 -7.50 -4.31 -1.06
CA VAL A 93 -7.29 -3.23 -0.10
C VAL A 93 -5.88 -2.70 -0.26
N ASP A 94 -5.74 -1.38 -0.32
CA ASP A 94 -4.45 -0.71 -0.28
C ASP A 94 -4.19 -0.19 1.14
N PHE A 95 -3.03 -0.55 1.69
CA PHE A 95 -2.54 -0.13 2.99
C PHE A 95 -1.36 0.82 2.78
N CYS A 96 -1.50 2.06 3.20
CA CYS A 96 -0.47 3.08 3.08
C CYS A 96 0.18 3.29 4.45
N MET A 97 1.46 2.97 4.59
CA MET A 97 2.24 3.20 5.80
C MET A 97 3.09 4.46 5.59
N ARG A 98 3.03 5.38 6.55
CA ARG A 98 3.73 6.66 6.51
C ARG A 98 5.00 6.64 7.36
N ALA A 99 6.05 7.30 6.87
CA ALA A 99 7.25 7.60 7.64
C ALA A 99 7.65 9.07 7.47
N GLU A 100 8.17 9.67 8.53
CA GLU A 100 8.72 11.02 8.49
C GLU A 100 9.96 11.08 7.59
N ALA A 101 10.10 12.15 6.80
CA ALA A 101 11.28 12.36 5.95
C ALA A 101 12.57 12.40 6.79
N SER A 102 12.53 12.97 8.00
CA SER A 102 13.66 12.98 8.92
C SER A 102 14.09 11.59 9.36
N ALA A 103 13.16 10.67 9.56
CA ALA A 103 13.48 9.28 9.89
C ALA A 103 14.14 8.54 8.72
N LEU A 104 13.72 8.84 7.49
CA LEU A 104 14.35 8.31 6.28
C LEU A 104 15.76 8.85 6.09
N ARG A 105 15.96 10.16 6.27
CA ARG A 105 17.33 10.76 6.22
C ARG A 105 18.24 10.14 7.27
N GLY A 106 17.81 10.07 8.53
CA GLY A 106 18.60 9.46 9.59
C GLY A 106 18.95 7.99 9.34
N PHE A 107 18.06 7.25 8.65
CA PHE A 107 18.32 5.89 8.20
C PHE A 107 19.40 5.87 7.10
N MET A 108 19.30 6.73 6.08
CA MET A 108 20.28 6.83 5.01
C MET A 108 21.66 7.25 5.53
N GLU A 109 21.72 8.27 6.40
CA GLU A 109 22.95 8.71 7.05
C GLU A 109 23.61 7.59 7.87
N LYS A 110 22.82 6.87 8.67
CA LYS A 110 23.32 5.75 9.48
C LYS A 110 23.98 4.66 8.64
N TRP A 111 23.39 4.35 7.49
CA TRP A 111 23.85 3.28 6.61
C TRP A 111 24.79 3.76 5.49
N GLY A 112 25.14 5.05 5.47
CA GLY A 112 26.01 5.63 4.46
C GLY A 112 25.42 5.58 3.04
N ILE A 113 24.08 5.54 2.93
CA ILE A 113 23.39 5.51 1.65
C ILE A 113 23.30 6.94 1.12
N ASP A 114 24.03 7.20 0.04
CA ASP A 114 23.94 8.46 -0.69
C ASP A 114 23.01 8.29 -1.89
N PRO A 115 21.83 8.95 -1.90
CA PRO A 115 20.89 8.86 -2.99
C PRO A 115 21.40 9.42 -4.33
N GLU A 116 22.41 10.27 -4.30
CA GLU A 116 23.01 10.88 -5.49
C GLU A 116 24.22 10.08 -6.02
N SER A 117 24.68 9.09 -5.26
CA SER A 117 25.83 8.27 -5.64
C SER A 117 25.42 7.04 -6.44
N ASP A 118 26.06 6.82 -7.57
CA ASP A 118 25.95 5.59 -8.35
C ASP A 118 26.83 4.44 -7.77
N GLU A 119 27.54 4.69 -6.68
CA GLU A 119 28.39 3.67 -6.06
C GLU A 119 27.53 2.64 -5.32
N SER A 120 27.64 1.39 -5.75
CA SER A 120 26.99 0.26 -5.06
C SER A 120 27.75 -0.06 -3.78
N ILE A 121 27.12 0.14 -2.62
CA ILE A 121 27.67 -0.29 -1.34
C ILE A 121 27.44 -1.80 -1.22
N ASP A 122 28.52 -2.54 -1.05
CA ASP A 122 28.41 -4.02 -0.86
C ASP A 122 28.23 -4.33 0.63
N PHE A 123 26.97 -4.47 1.04
CA PHE A 123 26.61 -4.89 2.39
C PHE A 123 26.70 -6.41 2.52
N SER A 124 27.23 -6.89 3.63
CA SER A 124 27.14 -8.28 4.02
C SER A 124 25.67 -8.71 4.20
N ARG A 125 25.41 -10.01 4.26
CA ARG A 125 24.07 -10.53 4.48
C ARG A 125 23.45 -10.03 5.78
N ASP A 126 24.22 -10.05 6.86
CA ASP A 126 23.74 -9.65 8.19
C ASP A 126 23.43 -8.15 8.24
N GLU A 127 24.23 -7.31 7.58
CA GLU A 127 23.98 -5.88 7.44
C GLU A 127 22.70 -5.62 6.62
N ARG A 128 22.46 -6.34 5.53
CA ARG A 128 21.22 -6.24 4.76
C ARG A 128 19.98 -6.61 5.58
N GLU A 129 20.06 -7.72 6.34
CA GLU A 129 18.97 -8.12 7.22
C GLU A 129 18.71 -7.11 8.34
N GLN A 130 19.75 -6.46 8.85
CA GLN A 130 19.62 -5.40 9.84
C GLN A 130 19.04 -4.14 9.21
N MET A 131 19.53 -3.73 8.05
CA MET A 131 19.03 -2.59 7.28
C MET A 131 17.53 -2.74 6.97
N GLU A 132 17.09 -3.92 6.53
CA GLU A 132 15.66 -4.18 6.30
C GLU A 132 14.81 -4.05 7.56
N ARG A 133 15.33 -4.48 8.72
CA ARG A 133 14.60 -4.36 10.01
C ARG A 133 14.49 -2.92 10.49
N GLU A 134 15.50 -2.11 10.20
CA GLU A 134 15.58 -0.72 10.65
C GLU A 134 14.92 0.26 9.68
N HIS A 135 14.75 -0.11 8.42
CA HIS A 135 14.21 0.79 7.41
C HIS A 135 12.81 1.30 7.80
N PRO A 136 12.58 2.62 7.85
CA PRO A 136 11.34 3.21 8.34
C PRO A 136 10.08 2.76 7.59
N LEU A 137 10.20 2.43 6.30
CA LEU A 137 9.10 1.96 5.44
C LEU A 137 9.06 0.43 5.28
N SER A 138 9.91 -0.31 5.98
CA SER A 138 9.93 -1.77 5.92
C SER A 138 9.18 -2.36 7.13
N LEU A 139 8.03 -2.95 6.87
CA LEU A 139 7.30 -3.73 7.87
C LEU A 139 6.59 -4.88 7.18
N GLY A 140 6.98 -6.10 7.54
CA GLY A 140 6.29 -7.30 7.07
C GLY A 140 5.03 -7.55 7.85
N PHE A 141 3.89 -7.64 7.16
CA PHE A 141 2.63 -8.03 7.77
C PHE A 141 1.80 -8.87 6.79
N THR A 142 0.93 -9.70 7.34
CA THR A 142 -0.05 -10.47 6.56
C THR A 142 -1.43 -10.06 7.02
N PRO A 143 -2.15 -9.22 6.26
CA PRO A 143 -3.48 -8.78 6.63
C PRO A 143 -4.49 -9.93 6.50
N SER A 144 -5.52 -9.92 7.33
CA SER A 144 -6.73 -10.69 7.15
C SER A 144 -7.94 -9.76 7.16
N LEU A 145 -9.00 -10.17 6.47
CA LEU A 145 -10.21 -9.39 6.32
C LEU A 145 -11.39 -10.17 6.84
N THR A 146 -12.23 -9.58 7.67
CA THR A 146 -13.52 -10.18 8.05
C THR A 146 -14.64 -9.52 7.26
N LEU A 147 -15.41 -10.32 6.53
CA LEU A 147 -16.53 -9.86 5.73
C LEU A 147 -17.78 -10.67 6.11
N ASN A 148 -18.82 -10.01 6.64
CA ASN A 148 -20.05 -10.65 7.10
C ASN A 148 -19.78 -11.84 8.04
N GLY A 149 -18.80 -11.74 8.93
CA GLY A 149 -18.39 -12.79 9.86
C GLY A 149 -17.46 -13.87 9.27
N ALA A 150 -17.24 -13.89 7.96
CA ALA A 150 -16.28 -14.80 7.32
C ALA A 150 -14.88 -14.18 7.26
N LYS A 151 -13.87 -14.91 7.74
CA LYS A 151 -12.47 -14.48 7.68
C LYS A 151 -11.87 -14.83 6.31
N LEU A 152 -11.44 -13.81 5.58
CA LEU A 152 -10.73 -13.93 4.31
C LEU A 152 -9.23 -13.79 4.54
N ARG A 153 -8.45 -14.63 3.88
CA ARG A 153 -6.99 -14.55 3.90
C ARG A 153 -6.47 -13.93 2.62
N THR A 154 -5.38 -13.19 2.72
CA THR A 154 -4.67 -12.67 1.54
C THR A 154 -4.20 -13.82 0.66
N SER A 155 -4.50 -13.75 -0.64
CA SER A 155 -3.97 -14.68 -1.64
C SER A 155 -2.66 -14.21 -2.26
N HIS A 156 -2.59 -12.92 -2.58
CA HIS A 156 -1.43 -12.27 -3.17
C HIS A 156 -1.45 -10.77 -2.85
N GLY A 157 -0.34 -10.12 -3.14
CA GLY A 157 -0.20 -8.69 -2.96
C GLY A 157 1.05 -8.17 -3.65
N CYS A 158 1.13 -6.86 -3.77
CA CYS A 158 2.28 -6.13 -4.28
C CYS A 158 2.47 -4.85 -3.48
N GLY A 159 3.57 -4.14 -3.71
CA GLY A 159 3.82 -2.88 -3.02
C GLY A 159 4.74 -1.98 -3.81
N VAL A 160 4.59 -0.69 -3.59
CA VAL A 160 5.45 0.38 -4.09
C VAL A 160 5.87 1.28 -2.93
N ILE A 161 6.97 1.98 -3.09
CA ILE A 161 7.51 2.90 -2.10
C ILE A 161 7.65 4.26 -2.75
N PHE A 162 7.30 5.31 -2.01
CA PHE A 162 7.57 6.69 -2.35
C PHE A 162 8.55 7.29 -1.33
N LEU A 163 9.60 7.92 -1.83
CA LEU A 163 10.62 8.63 -1.04
C LEU A 163 10.60 10.11 -1.42
N PRO A 164 10.37 11.04 -0.48
CA PRO A 164 10.18 12.45 -0.79
C PRO A 164 11.43 13.11 -1.42
N GLU A 165 12.62 12.63 -1.10
CA GLU A 165 13.88 13.16 -1.61
C GLU A 165 14.36 12.47 -2.90
N GLN A 166 13.65 11.43 -3.36
CA GLN A 166 13.98 10.66 -4.57
C GLN A 166 12.74 10.40 -5.43
N PRO A 167 12.00 11.42 -5.85
CA PRO A 167 10.75 11.21 -6.59
C PRO A 167 10.98 10.50 -7.93
N GLY A 168 12.11 10.71 -8.59
CA GLY A 168 12.45 10.04 -9.85
C GLY A 168 12.62 8.52 -9.72
N PHE A 169 13.02 8.03 -8.55
CA PHE A 169 13.16 6.60 -8.26
C PHE A 169 11.83 5.91 -7.97
N CYS A 170 10.80 6.70 -7.70
CA CYS A 170 9.50 6.25 -7.21
C CYS A 170 8.38 6.38 -8.25
N ALA A 171 8.70 6.39 -9.55
CA ALA A 171 7.72 6.59 -10.64
C ALA A 171 6.51 5.63 -10.54
N ASP A 172 6.72 4.40 -10.07
CA ASP A 172 5.66 3.41 -9.89
C ASP A 172 4.66 3.76 -8.77
N ALA A 173 5.05 4.59 -7.81
CA ALA A 173 4.19 5.03 -6.73
C ALA A 173 3.33 6.26 -7.11
N GLU A 174 3.74 7.03 -8.11
CA GLU A 174 3.10 8.28 -8.49
C GLU A 174 1.59 8.18 -8.76
N PRO A 175 1.09 7.18 -9.50
CA PRO A 175 -0.35 7.05 -9.72
C PRO A 175 -1.14 6.86 -8.41
N ALA A 176 -0.59 6.08 -7.46
CA ALA A 176 -1.22 5.86 -6.17
C ALA A 176 -1.14 7.11 -5.28
N MET A 177 0.01 7.81 -5.28
CA MET A 177 0.20 9.07 -4.55
C MET A 177 -0.81 10.11 -4.99
N ALA A 178 -0.97 10.28 -6.31
CA ALA A 178 -1.92 11.24 -6.89
C ALA A 178 -3.37 10.85 -6.60
N HIS A 179 -3.74 9.57 -6.80
CA HIS A 179 -5.11 9.10 -6.62
C HIS A 179 -5.59 9.23 -5.18
N TYR A 180 -4.74 8.88 -4.21
CA TYR A 180 -5.09 8.94 -2.79
C TYR A 180 -4.81 10.29 -2.12
N GLY A 181 -4.25 11.24 -2.84
CA GLY A 181 -3.89 12.55 -2.29
C GLY A 181 -2.88 12.46 -1.15
N LEU A 182 -1.91 11.54 -1.25
CA LEU A 182 -0.92 11.34 -0.19
C LEU A 182 0.09 12.49 -0.18
N ASP A 183 0.37 13.00 1.03
CA ASP A 183 1.28 14.12 1.23
C ASP A 183 2.73 13.72 0.87
N ARG A 184 3.31 14.42 -0.08
CA ARG A 184 4.66 14.20 -0.60
C ARG A 184 5.79 14.60 0.35
N ALA A 185 5.46 15.29 1.45
CA ALA A 185 6.42 15.60 2.50
C ALA A 185 6.86 14.35 3.31
N TYR A 186 6.12 13.25 3.18
CA TYR A 186 6.37 12.00 3.88
C TYR A 186 6.82 10.89 2.93
N GLY A 187 7.54 9.93 3.48
CA GLY A 187 7.74 8.66 2.82
C GLY A 187 6.53 7.74 2.98
N TRP A 188 6.25 6.95 1.94
CA TRP A 188 5.12 6.03 1.93
C TRP A 188 5.51 4.64 1.46
N SER A 189 5.00 3.63 2.16
CA SER A 189 4.97 2.25 1.66
C SER A 189 3.51 1.89 1.37
N ILE A 190 3.16 1.75 0.11
CA ILE A 190 1.79 1.45 -0.34
C ILE A 190 1.74 -0.03 -0.70
N ARG A 191 0.95 -0.80 0.04
CA ARG A 191 0.84 -2.26 -0.11
C ARG A 191 -0.57 -2.66 -0.45
N ARG A 192 -0.73 -3.29 -1.59
CA ARG A 192 -1.98 -3.86 -2.08
C ARG A 192 -2.10 -5.31 -1.63
N ALA A 193 -3.25 -5.68 -1.08
CA ALA A 193 -3.56 -7.06 -0.71
C ALA A 193 -4.90 -7.49 -1.30
N ALA A 194 -4.94 -8.68 -1.91
CA ALA A 194 -6.14 -9.26 -2.51
C ALA A 194 -6.69 -10.40 -1.64
N PHE A 195 -7.99 -10.34 -1.35
CA PHE A 195 -8.72 -11.27 -0.49
C PHE A 195 -9.82 -11.97 -1.32
N PRO A 196 -9.64 -13.22 -1.72
CA PRO A 196 -10.63 -13.94 -2.51
C PRO A 196 -11.88 -14.20 -1.69
N PHE A 197 -13.06 -14.16 -2.33
CA PHE A 197 -14.28 -14.61 -1.71
C PHE A 197 -14.24 -16.13 -1.48
N VAL A 198 -14.83 -16.56 -0.37
CA VAL A 198 -14.94 -18.00 -0.04
C VAL A 198 -15.84 -18.72 -1.04
N THR A 199 -16.81 -18.00 -1.63
CA THR A 199 -17.75 -18.52 -2.62
C THR A 199 -17.54 -17.83 -3.97
N LYS A 200 -17.89 -18.52 -5.08
CA LYS A 200 -17.81 -17.96 -6.43
C LYS A 200 -18.73 -16.73 -6.67
N ARG A 201 -19.65 -16.46 -5.77
CA ARG A 201 -20.54 -15.29 -5.85
C ARG A 201 -20.10 -14.27 -4.83
N ALA A 202 -20.00 -13.01 -5.27
CA ALA A 202 -19.76 -11.90 -4.37
C ALA A 202 -20.86 -11.86 -3.29
N PRO A 203 -20.48 -11.83 -2.00
CA PRO A 203 -21.46 -11.70 -0.93
C PRO A 203 -22.16 -10.33 -1.03
N LYS A 204 -23.44 -10.28 -0.63
CA LYS A 204 -24.12 -9.00 -0.48
C LYS A 204 -23.45 -8.28 0.70
N LEU A 205 -22.90 -7.10 0.44
CA LEU A 205 -22.42 -6.22 1.49
C LEU A 205 -23.65 -5.75 2.29
N LYS A 206 -23.66 -5.99 3.60
CA LYS A 206 -24.71 -5.53 4.53
C LYS A 206 -24.17 -4.32 5.29
#